data_f8d3e5ce09fc3a063c2d03739bd0ac97
#
_entry.id   f8d3e5ce09fc3a063c2d03739bd0ac97
#
_cell.length_a   1.000
_cell.length_b   1.000
_cell.length_c   1.000
_cell.angle_alpha   90.00
_cell.angle_beta   90.00
_cell.angle_gamma   90.00
#
_symmetry.space_group_name_H-M   'P 1'
#
loop_
_entity.id
_entity.type
_entity.pdbx_description
1 polymer ?
#
loop_
_entity_poly.entity_id
_entity_poly.type
_entity_poly.pdbx_seq_one_letter_code
_entity_poly.pdbx_strand_id
1 'polypeptide(L)'
;FGQQPGLGFPGEVGGRLRPWKSWRPIEQATMSYGHGISVSLIQIARAYTVFARDGDLIPLSLVRLDEAPVKGAQVFSPETAREIRAMLEMAVQPEGTAPKARVAGYRVGGKTGTAYKLENGVYARKYVASFVGLAPLSDPRLVVAVMIDEPSGTAHYGGDVAGPAFSRIAAGALRTLGIKPDAPVQMAQGNVPAE
;
A
#
# COMPACT_ATOMS: atom_id res chain seq x y z
N PHE A 1 5.48 -11.56 -8.56
CA PHE A 1 5.52 -10.59 -9.66
C PHE A 1 6.02 -11.28 -10.93
N GLY A 2 5.72 -10.69 -12.11
CA GLY A 2 6.10 -11.27 -13.39
C GLY A 2 5.18 -12.38 -13.91
N GLN A 3 4.11 -12.72 -13.20
CA GLN A 3 3.09 -13.68 -13.58
C GLN A 3 1.71 -13.08 -13.32
N GLN A 4 0.70 -13.50 -14.06
CA GLN A 4 -0.68 -13.06 -13.83
C GLN A 4 -1.15 -13.46 -12.42
N PRO A 5 -1.98 -12.63 -11.76
CA PRO A 5 -2.53 -12.92 -10.44
C PRO A 5 -3.32 -14.23 -10.35
N GLY A 6 -3.89 -14.70 -11.46
CA GLY A 6 -4.65 -15.95 -11.55
C GLY A 6 -6.08 -15.83 -11.06
N LEU A 7 -6.68 -14.65 -11.16
CA LEU A 7 -8.07 -14.38 -10.78
C LEU A 7 -9.07 -14.75 -11.89
N GLY A 8 -8.59 -15.00 -13.12
CA GLY A 8 -9.43 -15.19 -14.30
C GLY A 8 -10.19 -13.94 -14.73
N PHE A 9 -9.74 -12.76 -14.31
CA PHE A 9 -10.37 -11.49 -14.64
C PHE A 9 -9.87 -10.95 -15.99
N PRO A 10 -10.77 -10.50 -16.88
CA PRO A 10 -10.37 -9.93 -18.17
C PRO A 10 -9.40 -8.75 -17.97
N GLY A 11 -8.30 -8.75 -18.72
CA GLY A 11 -7.28 -7.69 -18.63
C GLY A 11 -6.21 -7.91 -17.57
N GLU A 12 -6.15 -9.06 -16.91
CA GLU A 12 -5.03 -9.39 -16.02
C GLU A 12 -3.68 -9.29 -16.75
N VAL A 13 -2.74 -8.63 -16.11
CA VAL A 13 -1.36 -8.51 -16.59
C VAL A 13 -0.39 -9.06 -15.55
N GLY A 14 0.68 -9.70 -16.02
CA GLY A 14 1.74 -10.25 -15.17
C GLY A 14 2.75 -9.22 -14.69
N GLY A 15 2.74 -8.02 -15.28
CA GLY A 15 3.82 -7.07 -15.09
C GLY A 15 5.12 -7.54 -15.74
N ARG A 16 6.24 -6.93 -15.36
CA ARG A 16 7.56 -7.29 -15.88
C ARG A 16 8.58 -7.32 -14.76
N LEU A 17 9.15 -8.48 -14.55
CA LEU A 17 10.31 -8.68 -13.69
C LEU A 17 11.39 -9.40 -14.50
N ARG A 18 12.55 -8.77 -14.64
CA ARG A 18 13.68 -9.39 -15.32
C ARG A 18 14.30 -10.48 -14.43
N PRO A 19 14.84 -11.57 -15.00
CA PRO A 19 15.53 -12.59 -14.22
C PRO A 19 16.68 -11.97 -13.40
N TRP A 20 16.74 -12.28 -12.10
CA TRP A 20 17.73 -11.71 -11.18
C TRP A 20 19.19 -11.94 -11.62
N LYS A 21 19.47 -13.05 -12.32
CA LYS A 21 20.79 -13.37 -12.87
C LYS A 21 21.28 -12.36 -13.91
N SER A 22 20.38 -11.59 -14.51
CA SER A 22 20.71 -10.56 -15.50
C SER A 22 20.87 -9.16 -14.89
N TRP A 23 20.69 -9.01 -13.56
CA TRP A 23 20.77 -7.71 -12.93
C TRP A 23 22.20 -7.26 -12.73
N ARG A 24 22.47 -6.02 -13.12
CA ARG A 24 23.72 -5.34 -12.76
C ARG A 24 23.63 -4.84 -11.31
N PRO A 25 24.75 -4.58 -10.61
CA PRO A 25 24.74 -4.10 -9.23
C PRO A 25 23.85 -2.86 -9.01
N ILE A 26 23.88 -1.91 -9.96
CA ILE A 26 23.02 -0.72 -9.89
C ILE A 26 21.54 -1.06 -10.00
N GLU A 27 21.17 -2.05 -10.81
CA GLU A 27 19.78 -2.50 -10.96
C GLU A 27 19.29 -3.23 -9.73
N GLN A 28 20.15 -4.02 -9.08
CA GLN A 28 19.83 -4.64 -7.80
C GLN A 28 19.58 -3.57 -6.73
N ALA A 29 20.43 -2.56 -6.65
CA ALA A 29 20.26 -1.45 -5.73
C ALA A 29 18.95 -0.67 -5.99
N THR A 30 18.63 -0.36 -7.25
CA THR A 30 17.43 0.41 -7.59
C THR A 30 16.15 -0.41 -7.43
N MET A 31 16.19 -1.72 -7.64
CA MET A 31 15.04 -2.61 -7.40
C MET A 31 14.65 -2.70 -5.93
N SER A 32 15.58 -2.49 -5.00
CA SER A 32 15.28 -2.51 -3.57
C SER A 32 14.23 -1.48 -3.13
N TYR A 33 14.09 -0.38 -3.89
CA TYR A 33 13.06 0.63 -3.69
C TYR A 33 12.02 0.70 -4.83
N GLY A 34 11.94 -0.35 -5.67
CA GLY A 34 10.86 -0.53 -6.65
C GLY A 34 11.14 0.01 -8.04
N HIS A 35 12.36 0.51 -8.34
CA HIS A 35 12.70 0.97 -9.68
C HIS A 35 13.15 -0.20 -10.58
N GLY A 36 12.63 -0.24 -11.82
CA GLY A 36 13.01 -1.27 -12.81
C GLY A 36 12.12 -2.52 -12.79
N ILE A 37 11.03 -2.50 -12.06
CA ILE A 37 9.95 -3.50 -12.13
C ILE A 37 8.65 -2.87 -12.58
N SER A 38 7.81 -3.65 -13.25
CA SER A 38 6.44 -3.25 -13.59
C SER A 38 5.48 -4.27 -13.00
N VAL A 39 4.49 -3.79 -12.27
CA VAL A 39 3.50 -4.61 -11.58
C VAL A 39 2.11 -4.00 -11.70
N SER A 40 1.08 -4.82 -11.68
CA SER A 40 -0.28 -4.33 -11.62
C SER A 40 -0.66 -3.89 -10.19
N LEU A 41 -1.67 -3.05 -10.07
CA LEU A 41 -2.13 -2.56 -8.77
C LEU A 41 -2.57 -3.71 -7.85
N ILE A 42 -3.23 -4.73 -8.41
CA ILE A 42 -3.64 -5.91 -7.64
C ILE A 42 -2.44 -6.76 -7.18
N GLN A 43 -1.36 -6.82 -7.96
CA GLN A 43 -0.14 -7.51 -7.53
C GLN A 43 0.52 -6.80 -6.34
N ILE A 44 0.55 -5.48 -6.34
CA ILE A 44 1.04 -4.71 -5.18
C ILE A 44 0.14 -4.92 -3.97
N ALA A 45 -1.18 -4.79 -4.12
CA ALA A 45 -2.12 -5.04 -3.03
C ALA A 45 -1.92 -6.44 -2.43
N ARG A 46 -1.78 -7.47 -3.28
CA ARG A 46 -1.50 -8.84 -2.84
C ARG A 46 -0.18 -8.94 -2.08
N ALA A 47 0.87 -8.30 -2.54
CA ALA A 47 2.16 -8.31 -1.85
C ALA A 47 2.05 -7.73 -0.43
N TYR A 48 1.24 -6.68 -0.26
CA TYR A 48 1.01 -6.08 1.06
C TYR A 48 0.18 -6.95 1.99
N THR A 49 -0.61 -7.92 1.48
CA THR A 49 -1.30 -8.88 2.34
C THR A 49 -0.33 -9.71 3.18
N VAL A 50 0.90 -9.91 2.73
CA VAL A 50 1.95 -10.60 3.50
C VAL A 50 2.25 -9.88 4.81
N PHE A 51 2.28 -8.55 4.79
CA PHE A 51 2.47 -7.73 5.99
C PHE A 51 1.20 -7.59 6.82
N ALA A 52 0.03 -7.64 6.18
CA ALA A 52 -1.26 -7.65 6.88
C ALA A 52 -1.49 -8.96 7.66
N ARG A 53 -0.87 -10.02 7.23
CA ARG A 53 -0.85 -11.34 7.85
C ARG A 53 0.48 -11.56 8.56
N ASP A 54 0.71 -12.73 9.08
CA ASP A 54 1.96 -13.09 9.76
C ASP A 54 3.04 -13.58 8.79
N GLY A 55 3.22 -12.88 7.67
CA GLY A 55 4.26 -13.15 6.70
C GLY A 55 3.92 -14.19 5.64
N ASP A 56 2.68 -14.69 5.59
CA ASP A 56 2.24 -15.68 4.61
C ASP A 56 1.51 -15.04 3.42
N LEU A 57 1.70 -15.60 2.22
CA LEU A 57 1.09 -15.18 0.98
C LEU A 57 -0.01 -16.15 0.59
N ILE A 58 -1.25 -15.68 0.54
CA ILE A 58 -2.42 -16.49 0.15
C ILE A 58 -2.83 -16.23 -1.30
N PRO A 59 -3.56 -17.18 -1.91
CA PRO A 59 -4.27 -16.93 -3.17
C PRO A 59 -5.27 -15.79 -3.03
N LEU A 60 -5.51 -15.07 -4.13
CA LEU A 60 -6.60 -14.09 -4.20
C LEU A 60 -7.89 -14.78 -4.65
N SER A 61 -9.02 -14.22 -4.21
CA SER A 61 -10.35 -14.57 -4.70
C SER A 61 -11.16 -13.32 -4.96
N LEU A 62 -11.93 -13.31 -6.06
CA LEU A 62 -12.92 -12.26 -6.36
C LEU A 62 -14.29 -12.59 -5.79
N VAL A 63 -14.47 -13.83 -5.34
CA VAL A 63 -15.70 -14.26 -4.69
C VAL A 63 -15.49 -14.45 -3.20
N ARG A 64 -16.56 -14.29 -2.44
CA ARG A 64 -16.53 -14.61 -1.01
C ARG A 64 -16.23 -16.09 -0.82
N LEU A 65 -15.32 -16.37 0.10
CA LEU A 65 -15.02 -17.74 0.53
C LEU A 65 -15.81 -18.02 1.81
N ASP A 66 -16.44 -19.20 1.87
CA ASP A 66 -17.19 -19.62 3.05
C ASP A 66 -16.28 -20.13 4.16
N GLU A 67 -15.07 -20.56 3.81
CA GLU A 67 -14.05 -21.03 4.74
C GLU A 67 -12.89 -20.06 4.82
N ALA A 68 -12.25 -20.01 5.99
CA ALA A 68 -11.02 -19.23 6.15
C ALA A 68 -9.94 -19.73 5.18
N PRO A 69 -9.16 -18.83 4.56
CA PRO A 69 -8.13 -19.25 3.64
C PRO A 69 -7.09 -20.12 4.37
N VAL A 70 -6.70 -21.20 3.74
CA VAL A 70 -5.63 -22.08 4.21
C VAL A 70 -4.34 -21.24 4.34
N LYS A 71 -3.48 -21.62 5.30
CA LYS A 71 -2.17 -20.99 5.46
C LYS A 71 -1.43 -20.99 4.12
N GLY A 72 -0.97 -19.82 3.71
CA GLY A 72 -0.25 -19.62 2.45
C GLY A 72 1.23 -19.97 2.55
N ALA A 73 1.96 -19.71 1.47
CA ALA A 73 3.42 -19.84 1.47
C ALA A 73 4.03 -18.79 2.41
N GLN A 74 4.87 -19.22 3.36
CA GLN A 74 5.58 -18.30 4.24
C GLN A 74 6.65 -17.54 3.45
N VAL A 75 6.55 -16.22 3.42
CA VAL A 75 7.48 -15.30 2.73
C VAL A 75 8.43 -14.65 3.72
N PHE A 76 7.90 -14.20 4.86
CA PHE A 76 8.67 -13.61 5.97
C PHE A 76 8.28 -14.26 7.29
N SER A 77 9.11 -14.14 8.30
CA SER A 77 8.71 -14.52 9.64
C SER A 77 7.60 -13.60 10.18
N PRO A 78 6.77 -14.04 11.13
CA PRO A 78 5.79 -13.19 11.78
C PRO A 78 6.42 -11.95 12.43
N GLU A 79 7.62 -12.06 12.98
CA GLU A 79 8.38 -10.98 13.58
C GLU A 79 8.69 -9.91 12.53
N THR A 80 9.29 -10.32 11.40
CA THR A 80 9.60 -9.41 10.29
C THR A 80 8.36 -8.73 9.75
N ALA A 81 7.23 -9.44 9.62
CA ALA A 81 5.99 -8.84 9.16
C ALA A 81 5.49 -7.75 10.13
N ARG A 82 5.61 -7.97 11.46
CA ARG A 82 5.25 -6.96 12.47
C ARG A 82 6.19 -5.76 12.46
N GLU A 83 7.49 -6.00 12.35
CA GLU A 83 8.49 -4.92 12.25
C GLU A 83 8.23 -4.03 11.03
N ILE A 84 7.95 -4.63 9.87
CA ILE A 84 7.62 -3.87 8.66
C ILE A 84 6.32 -3.08 8.86
N ARG A 85 5.29 -3.64 9.51
CA ARG A 85 4.08 -2.85 9.84
C ARG A 85 4.39 -1.61 10.67
N ALA A 86 5.25 -1.75 11.69
CA ALA A 86 5.69 -0.62 12.50
C ALA A 86 6.43 0.45 11.67
N MET A 87 7.29 0.03 10.75
CA MET A 87 7.97 0.94 9.82
C MET A 87 6.99 1.63 8.87
N LEU A 88 5.98 0.91 8.36
CA LEU A 88 4.95 1.47 7.49
C LEU A 88 4.08 2.52 8.21
N GLU A 89 3.86 2.36 9.52
CA GLU A 89 3.17 3.35 10.34
C GLU A 89 3.91 4.70 10.41
N MET A 90 5.23 4.65 10.43
CA MET A 90 6.05 5.87 10.45
C MET A 90 5.85 6.74 9.20
N ALA A 91 5.55 6.15 8.05
CA ALA A 91 5.34 6.90 6.82
C ALA A 91 4.12 7.84 6.84
N VAL A 92 3.16 7.58 7.71
CA VAL A 92 1.94 8.41 7.85
C VAL A 92 2.00 9.35 9.07
N GLN A 93 3.09 9.33 9.84
CA GLN A 93 3.29 10.31 10.91
C GLN A 93 3.54 11.72 10.33
N PRO A 94 3.44 12.78 11.13
CA PRO A 94 3.61 14.16 10.64
C PRO A 94 4.90 14.40 9.85
N GLU A 95 6.00 13.75 10.25
CA GLU A 95 7.32 13.85 9.61
C GLU A 95 7.51 12.81 8.49
N GLY A 96 6.53 11.95 8.26
CA GLY A 96 6.56 10.90 7.25
C GLY A 96 6.26 11.40 5.84
N THR A 97 6.34 10.50 4.89
CA THR A 97 6.13 10.81 3.46
C THR A 97 4.66 10.92 3.06
N ALA A 98 3.71 10.53 3.93
CA ALA A 98 2.28 10.52 3.63
C ALA A 98 1.38 10.89 4.83
N PRO A 99 1.58 12.02 5.51
CA PRO A 99 0.72 12.40 6.65
C PRO A 99 -0.75 12.56 6.24
N LYS A 100 -1.04 12.86 4.97
CA LYS A 100 -2.39 12.98 4.42
C LYS A 100 -3.12 11.62 4.23
N ALA A 101 -2.41 10.50 4.41
CA ALA A 101 -3.00 9.16 4.38
C ALA A 101 -3.60 8.73 5.74
N ARG A 102 -3.47 9.53 6.79
CA ARG A 102 -4.00 9.21 8.13
C ARG A 102 -5.52 9.05 8.09
N VAL A 103 -6.03 8.15 8.90
CA VAL A 103 -7.45 7.89 9.07
C VAL A 103 -7.82 8.15 10.53
N ALA A 104 -8.77 9.06 10.76
CA ALA A 104 -9.18 9.43 12.11
C ALA A 104 -9.72 8.20 12.88
N GLY A 105 -9.20 7.99 14.09
CA GLY A 105 -9.57 6.87 14.95
C GLY A 105 -8.89 5.54 14.62
N TYR A 106 -8.06 5.48 13.58
CA TYR A 106 -7.37 4.24 13.18
C TYR A 106 -5.87 4.44 13.03
N ARG A 107 -5.12 3.45 13.48
CA ARG A 107 -3.71 3.31 13.13
C ARG A 107 -3.63 2.74 11.73
N VAL A 108 -2.93 3.43 10.85
CA VAL A 108 -2.71 3.02 9.48
C VAL A 108 -1.24 3.12 9.13
N GLY A 109 -0.81 2.35 8.18
CA GLY A 109 0.55 2.42 7.68
C GLY A 109 0.61 2.11 6.20
N GLY A 110 1.62 2.60 5.52
CA GLY A 110 1.75 2.36 4.09
C GLY A 110 3.02 2.95 3.50
N LYS A 111 3.10 2.90 2.17
CA LYS A 111 4.24 3.41 1.41
C LYS A 111 3.77 4.20 0.20
N THR A 112 4.39 5.32 -0.01
CA THR A 112 4.25 6.14 -1.21
C THR A 112 5.07 5.57 -2.36
N GLY A 113 4.58 5.77 -3.58
CA GLY A 113 5.35 5.62 -4.80
C GLY A 113 5.17 6.85 -5.68
N THR A 114 6.25 7.28 -6.33
CA THR A 114 6.23 8.35 -7.32
C THR A 114 7.23 7.97 -8.41
N ALA A 115 6.72 7.66 -9.58
CA ALA A 115 7.54 7.22 -10.70
C ALA A 115 7.34 8.14 -11.91
N TYR A 116 8.42 8.41 -12.63
CA TYR A 116 8.31 9.03 -13.95
C TYR A 116 7.74 8.05 -14.97
N LYS A 117 6.91 8.55 -15.86
CA LYS A 117 6.45 7.77 -17.02
C LYS A 117 7.53 7.71 -18.08
N LEU A 118 7.64 6.55 -18.70
CA LEU A 118 8.50 6.32 -19.84
C LEU A 118 7.70 6.49 -21.13
N GLU A 119 8.03 7.47 -21.93
CA GLU A 119 7.42 7.70 -23.24
C GLU A 119 8.53 7.59 -24.32
N ASN A 120 8.32 6.71 -25.29
CA ASN A 120 9.29 6.47 -26.37
C ASN A 120 10.73 6.19 -25.91
N GLY A 121 10.86 5.52 -24.74
CA GLY A 121 12.17 5.17 -24.18
C GLY A 121 12.84 6.30 -23.37
N VAL A 122 12.19 7.44 -23.20
CA VAL A 122 12.70 8.60 -22.44
C VAL A 122 11.75 8.90 -21.28
N TYR A 123 12.30 9.30 -20.13
CA TYR A 123 11.49 9.76 -19.00
C TYR A 123 10.84 11.10 -19.31
N ALA A 124 9.51 11.11 -19.38
CA ALA A 124 8.71 12.31 -19.53
C ALA A 124 8.52 13.01 -18.17
N ARG A 125 8.16 14.30 -18.18
CA ARG A 125 7.73 15.04 -16.96
C ARG A 125 6.29 14.71 -16.61
N LYS A 126 5.95 13.43 -16.65
CA LYS A 126 4.67 12.86 -16.27
C LYS A 126 4.90 11.83 -15.18
N TYR A 127 3.98 11.73 -14.26
CA TYR A 127 4.16 10.93 -13.06
C TYR A 127 3.04 9.90 -12.90
N VAL A 128 3.41 8.77 -12.30
CA VAL A 128 2.47 7.86 -11.67
C VAL A 128 2.67 7.97 -10.17
N ALA A 129 1.65 8.44 -9.48
CA ALA A 129 1.66 8.63 -8.05
C ALA A 129 0.85 7.50 -7.39
N SER A 130 1.37 6.88 -6.35
CA SER A 130 0.70 5.77 -5.69
C SER A 130 0.86 5.81 -4.18
N PHE A 131 -0.08 5.17 -3.50
CA PHE A 131 0.02 4.84 -2.09
C PHE A 131 -0.63 3.48 -1.84
N VAL A 132 0.05 2.63 -1.10
CA VAL A 132 -0.48 1.34 -0.66
C VAL A 132 -0.39 1.27 0.84
N GLY A 133 -1.48 0.93 1.51
CA GLY A 133 -1.50 0.89 2.96
C GLY A 133 -2.41 -0.18 3.54
N LEU A 134 -2.24 -0.37 4.83
CA LEU A 134 -2.91 -1.32 5.70
C LEU A 134 -3.76 -0.59 6.72
N ALA A 135 -4.93 -1.13 7.05
CA ALA A 135 -5.81 -0.59 8.08
C ALA A 135 -6.74 -1.68 8.68
N PRO A 136 -6.99 -1.67 10.02
CA PRO A 136 -6.17 -1.02 11.05
C PRO A 136 -4.84 -1.77 11.22
N LEU A 137 -3.82 -1.15 11.84
CA LEU A 137 -2.51 -1.80 11.99
C LEU A 137 -2.45 -2.82 13.12
N SER A 138 -3.28 -2.67 14.15
CA SER A 138 -3.35 -3.62 15.27
C SER A 138 -3.83 -5.01 14.83
N ASP A 139 -4.80 -5.04 13.91
CA ASP A 139 -5.36 -6.24 13.29
C ASP A 139 -5.76 -5.91 11.83
N PRO A 140 -4.84 -6.02 10.87
CA PRO A 140 -5.07 -5.56 9.51
C PRO A 140 -6.22 -6.31 8.83
N ARG A 141 -7.25 -5.55 8.44
CA ARG A 141 -8.46 -6.06 7.79
C ARG A 141 -8.55 -5.61 6.34
N LEU A 142 -7.84 -4.55 5.99
CA LEU A 142 -7.84 -3.95 4.67
C LEU A 142 -6.42 -3.73 4.17
N VAL A 143 -6.22 -4.02 2.90
CA VAL A 143 -5.13 -3.48 2.09
C VAL A 143 -5.78 -2.61 1.02
N VAL A 144 -5.41 -1.34 0.96
CA VAL A 144 -5.91 -0.39 -0.04
C VAL A 144 -4.73 0.10 -0.87
N ALA A 145 -4.80 -0.09 -2.18
CA ALA A 145 -3.82 0.39 -3.13
C ALA A 145 -4.46 1.43 -4.04
N VAL A 146 -3.85 2.60 -4.11
CA VAL A 146 -4.29 3.73 -4.93
C VAL A 146 -3.19 4.09 -5.92
N MET A 147 -3.54 4.25 -7.17
CA MET A 147 -2.67 4.76 -8.22
C MET A 147 -3.38 5.91 -8.93
N ILE A 148 -2.68 7.01 -9.13
CA ILE A 148 -3.14 8.17 -9.89
C ILE A 148 -2.16 8.37 -11.04
N ASP A 149 -2.64 8.16 -12.24
CA ASP A 149 -1.88 8.34 -13.46
C ASP A 149 -1.99 9.79 -13.94
N GLU A 150 -0.86 10.42 -14.17
CA GLU A 150 -0.74 11.82 -14.61
C GLU A 150 -1.58 12.78 -13.74
N PRO A 151 -1.29 12.88 -12.42
CA PRO A 151 -2.04 13.78 -11.56
C PRO A 151 -2.01 15.21 -12.12
N SER A 152 -3.16 15.84 -12.18
CA SER A 152 -3.30 17.24 -12.62
C SER A 152 -2.88 18.20 -11.52
N GLY A 153 -2.33 19.36 -11.90
CA GLY A 153 -1.89 20.40 -10.96
C GLY A 153 -0.41 20.32 -10.63
N THR A 154 -0.02 20.96 -9.53
CA THR A 154 1.40 21.06 -9.12
C THR A 154 1.87 19.91 -8.26
N ALA A 155 0.97 19.26 -7.53
CA ALA A 155 1.29 18.13 -6.67
C ALA A 155 1.35 16.83 -7.48
N HIS A 156 2.43 16.05 -7.32
CA HIS A 156 2.64 14.79 -8.02
C HIS A 156 3.21 13.69 -7.13
N TYR A 157 3.52 13.99 -5.87
CA TYR A 157 4.00 12.98 -4.93
C TYR A 157 2.86 12.07 -4.45
N GLY A 158 3.13 10.78 -4.32
CA GLY A 158 2.15 9.79 -3.90
C GLY A 158 1.48 10.11 -2.56
N GLY A 159 2.23 10.65 -1.60
CA GLY A 159 1.68 11.09 -0.32
C GLY A 159 0.68 12.26 -0.43
N ASP A 160 0.88 13.14 -1.41
CA ASP A 160 0.05 14.32 -1.61
C ASP A 160 -1.23 14.04 -2.38
N VAL A 161 -1.17 13.16 -3.38
CA VAL A 161 -2.31 12.93 -4.29
C VAL A 161 -2.99 11.58 -4.07
N ALA A 162 -2.25 10.52 -3.80
CA ALA A 162 -2.81 9.19 -3.53
C ALA A 162 -3.15 8.99 -2.03
N GLY A 163 -2.38 9.59 -1.12
CA GLY A 163 -2.62 9.51 0.33
C GLY A 163 -4.02 9.97 0.75
N PRO A 164 -4.53 11.14 0.33
CA PRO A 164 -5.91 11.57 0.64
C PRO A 164 -6.99 10.64 0.09
N ALA A 165 -6.77 10.05 -1.09
CA ALA A 165 -7.69 9.07 -1.66
C ALA A 165 -7.72 7.78 -0.82
N PHE A 166 -6.53 7.27 -0.45
CA PHE A 166 -6.42 6.15 0.49
C PHE A 166 -7.17 6.42 1.79
N SER A 167 -6.94 7.57 2.42
CA SER A 167 -7.58 7.95 3.69
C SER A 167 -9.12 7.88 3.60
N ARG A 168 -9.70 8.46 2.55
CA ARG A 168 -11.15 8.44 2.35
C ARG A 168 -11.70 7.04 2.10
N ILE A 169 -11.04 6.26 1.25
CA ILE A 169 -11.43 4.89 0.92
C ILE A 169 -11.37 4.02 2.18
N ALA A 170 -10.25 4.05 2.90
CA ALA A 170 -10.05 3.25 4.10
C ALA A 170 -11.05 3.63 5.19
N ALA A 171 -11.28 4.92 5.44
CA ALA A 171 -12.28 5.39 6.41
C ALA A 171 -13.70 4.92 6.07
N GLY A 172 -14.09 4.98 4.80
CA GLY A 172 -15.39 4.50 4.33
C GLY A 172 -15.52 2.98 4.50
N ALA A 173 -14.52 2.23 4.05
CA ALA A 173 -14.53 0.77 4.13
C ALA A 173 -14.53 0.25 5.58
N LEU A 174 -13.71 0.82 6.47
CA LEU A 174 -13.67 0.44 7.88
C LEU A 174 -15.02 0.62 8.56
N ARG A 175 -15.70 1.75 8.29
CA ARG A 175 -17.07 2.00 8.81
C ARG A 175 -18.08 1.00 8.24
N THR A 176 -18.06 0.76 6.94
CA THR A 176 -19.00 -0.17 6.29
C THR A 176 -18.82 -1.60 6.82
N LEU A 177 -17.60 -1.99 7.12
CA LEU A 177 -17.27 -3.30 7.69
C LEU A 177 -17.47 -3.38 9.22
N GLY A 178 -17.86 -2.28 9.88
CA GLY A 178 -18.05 -2.24 11.33
C GLY A 178 -16.77 -2.49 12.13
N ILE A 179 -15.60 -2.18 11.56
CA ILE A 179 -14.31 -2.40 12.23
C ILE A 179 -14.12 -1.31 13.28
N LYS A 180 -13.81 -1.74 14.51
CA LYS A 180 -13.62 -0.81 15.63
C LYS A 180 -12.32 0.00 15.47
N PRO A 181 -12.33 1.30 15.87
CA PRO A 181 -11.11 2.09 15.95
C PRO A 181 -10.05 1.47 16.86
N ASP A 182 -8.79 1.58 16.46
CA ASP A 182 -7.62 1.07 17.18
C ASP A 182 -6.61 2.16 17.58
N ALA A 183 -6.83 3.40 17.15
CA ALA A 183 -6.05 4.53 17.63
C ALA A 183 -6.63 5.08 18.94
N PRO A 184 -5.76 5.62 19.84
CA PRO A 184 -6.25 6.33 21.02
C PRO A 184 -7.19 7.46 20.62
N VAL A 185 -8.32 7.58 21.30
CA VAL A 185 -9.21 8.73 21.14
C VAL A 185 -8.46 9.94 21.68
N GLN A 186 -7.96 10.81 20.82
CA GLN A 186 -7.57 12.14 21.23
C GLN A 186 -8.87 12.87 21.61
N MET A 187 -9.18 12.90 22.92
CA MET A 187 -10.18 13.84 23.39
C MET A 187 -9.68 15.24 23.01
N ALA A 188 -10.48 15.96 22.24
CA ALA A 188 -10.23 17.38 22.03
C ALA A 188 -10.08 18.01 23.43
N GLN A 189 -8.89 18.50 23.77
CA GLN A 189 -8.73 19.34 24.94
C GLN A 189 -9.60 20.57 24.68
N GLY A 190 -10.77 20.59 25.29
CA GLY A 190 -11.64 21.74 25.26
C GLY A 190 -10.85 22.92 25.83
N ASN A 191 -10.62 23.92 25.00
CA ASN A 191 -10.24 25.23 25.49
C ASN A 191 -11.37 25.70 26.40
N VAL A 192 -11.22 25.50 27.70
CA VAL A 192 -12.03 26.20 28.69
C VAL A 192 -11.49 27.63 28.68
N PRO A 193 -12.28 28.65 28.28
CA PRO A 193 -11.84 30.04 28.45
C PRO A 193 -11.65 30.27 29.95
N ALA A 194 -10.47 30.75 30.33
CA ALA A 194 -10.26 31.27 31.67
C ALA A 194 -11.15 32.52 31.83
N GLU A 195 -12.07 32.51 32.81
CA GLU A 195 -12.79 33.66 33.29
C GLU A 195 -11.86 34.65 33.97
#